data_2558f3442a05ba6cd70f4b1c90d6ffd0
#
_entry.id   2558f3442a05ba6cd70f4b1c90d6ffd0
#
_cell.length_a   1.000
_cell.length_b   1.000
_cell.length_c   1.000
_cell.angle_alpha   90.00
_cell.angle_beta   90.00
_cell.angle_gamma   90.00
#
_symmetry.space_group_name_H-M   'P 1'
#
loop_
_entity.id
_entity.type
_entity.pdbx_description
1 polymer ?
#
loop_
_entity_poly.entity_id
_entity_poly.type
_entity_poly.pdbx_seq_one_letter_code
_entity_poly.pdbx_strand_id
1 'polypeptide(L)'
;LNFSEFYSVYGGDFDKAWIMYCNYGGMPLCLLMETTADKVKYLTSLFNTTYLADIINRNNLRGTVEISELTDMLASSIGSLTNPLKISNTFASTKNIKVSANTISKYLSYLQDAFLVEKSVRYDIKGKKYINTPAKYYFVDLGLRNARLSFRQQEYTHIMENVIYNELRLRGYSVDVGVIENVGKEDGASVRKTLEVDFVVNLGNYRYYIQSAYNIPSQEKMIQEQASLLSINDSFRKIIIVNQPIMSGYNEQGILMLSLQDFLMNPEKALNF
;
A
#
# COMPACT_ATOMS: atom_id res chain seq x y z
N LEU A 1 2.87 16.02 1.06
CA LEU A 1 2.20 16.29 -0.22
C LEU A 1 1.73 14.99 -0.84
N ASN A 2 0.54 15.00 -1.47
CA ASN A 2 0.17 13.93 -2.39
C ASN A 2 0.93 14.07 -3.72
N PHE A 3 0.74 13.10 -4.65
CA PHE A 3 1.48 13.16 -5.90
C PHE A 3 1.12 14.37 -6.77
N SER A 4 -0.15 14.75 -6.84
CA SER A 4 -0.59 15.91 -7.64
C SER A 4 0.00 17.22 -7.11
N GLU A 5 -0.01 17.44 -5.79
CA GLU A 5 0.63 18.58 -5.14
C GLU A 5 2.15 18.58 -5.37
N PHE A 6 2.78 17.42 -5.20
CA PHE A 6 4.20 17.24 -5.48
C PHE A 6 4.53 17.61 -6.93
N TYR A 7 3.77 17.07 -7.88
CA TYR A 7 3.98 17.29 -9.31
C TYR A 7 3.78 18.76 -9.71
N SER A 8 2.83 19.45 -9.09
CA SER A 8 2.57 20.87 -9.36
C SER A 8 3.79 21.77 -9.01
N VAL A 9 4.59 21.36 -8.01
CA VAL A 9 5.80 22.08 -7.60
C VAL A 9 7.04 21.58 -8.34
N TYR A 10 7.15 20.24 -8.53
CA TYR A 10 8.28 19.62 -9.22
C TYR A 10 8.35 20.04 -10.69
N GLY A 11 7.18 20.02 -11.38
CA GLY A 11 7.05 20.34 -12.81
C GLY A 11 7.68 19.28 -13.73
N GLY A 12 7.70 19.59 -15.03
CA GLY A 12 8.41 18.80 -16.03
C GLY A 12 7.72 17.48 -16.39
N ASP A 13 8.53 16.45 -16.58
CA ASP A 13 8.09 15.15 -17.05
C ASP A 13 7.46 14.30 -15.95
N PHE A 14 6.30 13.68 -16.24
CA PHE A 14 5.55 12.87 -15.28
C PHE A 14 6.35 11.67 -14.76
N ASP A 15 7.04 10.95 -15.65
CA ASP A 15 7.77 9.73 -15.26
C ASP A 15 8.95 10.05 -14.35
N LYS A 16 9.63 11.17 -14.60
CA LYS A 16 10.70 11.65 -13.70
C LYS A 16 10.14 12.07 -12.35
N ALA A 17 9.03 12.79 -12.33
CA ALA A 17 8.35 13.18 -11.09
C ALA A 17 7.89 11.94 -10.32
N TRP A 18 7.33 10.95 -11.00
CA TRP A 18 6.92 9.67 -10.41
C TRP A 18 8.09 8.94 -9.74
N ILE A 19 9.22 8.80 -10.43
CA ILE A 19 10.43 8.18 -9.87
C ILE A 19 10.92 8.95 -8.64
N MET A 20 10.92 10.28 -8.69
CA MET A 20 11.34 11.13 -7.57
C MET A 20 10.41 10.97 -6.36
N TYR A 21 9.09 10.94 -6.59
CA TYR A 21 8.10 10.74 -5.55
C TYR A 21 8.20 9.34 -4.92
N CYS A 22 8.37 8.30 -5.73
CA CYS A 22 8.62 6.94 -5.25
C CYS A 22 9.86 6.82 -4.38
N ASN A 23 10.91 7.58 -4.71
CA ASN A 23 12.18 7.53 -3.98
C ASN A 23 12.16 8.35 -2.69
N TYR A 24 11.66 9.60 -2.75
CA TYR A 24 11.82 10.57 -1.66
C TYR A 24 10.50 10.98 -1.00
N GLY A 25 9.37 10.43 -1.45
CA GLY A 25 8.06 10.73 -0.89
C GLY A 25 7.57 12.15 -1.15
N GLY A 26 6.60 12.57 -0.34
CA GLY A 26 5.93 13.86 -0.45
C GLY A 26 6.33 14.90 0.62
N MET A 27 7.45 14.71 1.34
CA MET A 27 7.90 15.68 2.34
C MET A 27 8.31 17.00 1.66
N PRO A 28 7.67 18.16 1.99
CA PRO A 28 7.88 19.40 1.26
C PRO A 28 9.33 19.86 1.16
N LEU A 29 10.10 19.72 2.24
CA LEU A 29 11.51 20.13 2.25
C LEU A 29 12.37 19.32 1.26
N CYS A 30 11.99 18.09 0.91
CA CYS A 30 12.71 17.31 -0.09
C CYS A 30 12.67 17.95 -1.48
N LEU A 31 11.60 18.69 -1.81
CA LEU A 31 11.50 19.40 -3.09
C LEU A 31 12.47 20.59 -3.19
N LEU A 32 12.81 21.19 -2.05
CA LEU A 32 13.72 22.34 -1.97
C LEU A 32 15.19 21.92 -1.94
N MET A 33 15.49 20.65 -1.77
CA MET A 33 16.86 20.14 -1.71
C MET A 33 17.36 19.77 -3.11
N GLU A 34 18.54 20.25 -3.49
CA GLU A 34 19.08 20.00 -4.81
C GLU A 34 19.73 18.63 -4.94
N THR A 35 20.46 18.19 -3.90
CA THR A 35 21.23 16.94 -4.00
C THR A 35 20.50 15.74 -3.39
N THR A 36 20.76 14.57 -3.97
CA THR A 36 20.32 13.28 -3.41
C THR A 36 20.81 13.07 -1.99
N ALA A 37 22.06 13.47 -1.71
CA ALA A 37 22.68 13.32 -0.39
C ALA A 37 21.92 14.10 0.69
N ASP A 38 21.49 15.32 0.39
CA ASP A 38 20.72 16.14 1.33
C ASP A 38 19.34 15.56 1.58
N LYS A 39 18.64 15.08 0.52
CA LYS A 39 17.34 14.40 0.65
C LYS A 39 17.43 13.17 1.56
N VAL A 40 18.42 12.31 1.30
CA VAL A 40 18.69 11.12 2.10
C VAL A 40 18.98 11.47 3.55
N LYS A 41 19.89 12.42 3.79
CA LYS A 41 20.24 12.87 5.13
C LYS A 41 19.04 13.44 5.87
N TYR A 42 18.25 14.28 5.22
CA TYR A 42 17.06 14.89 5.81
C TYR A 42 16.03 13.83 6.20
N LEU A 43 15.63 12.93 5.28
CA LEU A 43 14.64 11.90 5.54
C LEU A 43 15.07 10.92 6.62
N THR A 44 16.35 10.52 6.61
CA THR A 44 16.92 9.64 7.64
C THR A 44 16.93 10.34 9.01
N SER A 45 17.32 11.59 9.07
CA SER A 45 17.27 12.38 10.30
C SER A 45 15.85 12.57 10.80
N LEU A 46 14.93 12.99 9.92
CA LEU A 46 13.51 13.18 10.24
C LEU A 46 12.89 11.91 10.81
N PHE A 47 13.15 10.76 10.17
CA PHE A 47 12.65 9.48 10.66
C PHE A 47 13.17 9.17 12.07
N ASN A 48 14.50 9.21 12.27
CA ASN A 48 15.12 8.76 13.51
C ASN A 48 14.88 9.74 14.68
N THR A 49 15.02 11.05 14.44
CA THR A 49 14.98 12.06 15.50
C THR A 49 13.57 12.57 15.80
N THR A 50 12.66 12.52 14.84
CA THR A 50 11.30 13.01 15.03
C THR A 50 10.34 11.85 15.23
N TYR A 51 10.19 10.96 14.23
CA TYR A 51 9.19 9.91 14.32
C TYR A 51 9.54 8.84 15.35
N LEU A 52 10.68 8.18 15.20
CA LEU A 52 11.03 7.06 16.07
C LEU A 52 11.28 7.50 17.51
N ALA A 53 12.00 8.62 17.71
CA ALA A 53 12.25 9.15 19.03
C ALA A 53 10.97 9.62 19.74
N ASP A 54 10.04 10.27 19.02
CA ASP A 54 8.75 10.68 19.59
C ASP A 54 7.90 9.45 20.00
N ILE A 55 7.81 8.43 19.16
CA ILE A 55 7.07 7.20 19.46
C ILE A 55 7.64 6.54 20.73
N ILE A 56 8.96 6.42 20.83
CA ILE A 56 9.65 5.82 21.97
C ILE A 56 9.37 6.63 23.25
N ASN A 57 9.54 7.94 23.20
CA ASN A 57 9.41 8.83 24.35
C ASN A 57 7.94 8.93 24.81
N ARG A 58 7.01 9.15 23.89
CA ARG A 58 5.57 9.28 24.18
C ARG A 58 4.99 8.02 24.84
N ASN A 59 5.47 6.85 24.43
CA ASN A 59 4.96 5.59 24.92
C ASN A 59 5.85 4.96 26.02
N ASN A 60 6.89 5.66 26.48
CA ASN A 60 7.84 5.19 27.51
C ASN A 60 8.40 3.79 27.19
N LEU A 61 8.79 3.56 25.92
CA LEU A 61 9.20 2.25 25.47
C LEU A 61 10.60 1.91 25.99
N ARG A 62 10.72 0.70 26.59
CA ARG A 62 12.00 0.12 26.99
C ARG A 62 12.63 -0.69 25.87
N GLY A 63 11.82 -1.29 25.00
CA GLY A 63 12.21 -2.12 23.85
C GLY A 63 12.41 -1.27 22.58
N THR A 64 13.45 -0.45 22.54
CA THR A 64 13.71 0.46 21.38
C THR A 64 14.18 -0.31 20.14
N VAL A 65 14.86 -1.45 20.34
CA VAL A 65 15.33 -2.31 19.25
C VAL A 65 14.14 -2.98 18.57
N GLU A 66 13.19 -3.50 19.33
CA GLU A 66 12.05 -4.26 18.81
C GLU A 66 11.13 -3.40 17.95
N ILE A 67 10.85 -2.14 18.32
CA ILE A 67 10.03 -1.25 17.51
C ILE A 67 10.78 -0.79 16.26
N SER A 68 12.09 -0.61 16.35
CA SER A 68 12.94 -0.30 15.20
C SER A 68 12.92 -1.45 14.18
N GLU A 69 13.15 -2.68 14.62
CA GLU A 69 13.10 -3.88 13.77
C GLU A 69 11.71 -4.13 13.18
N LEU A 70 10.65 -3.87 13.96
CA LEU A 70 9.27 -3.94 13.46
C LEU A 70 9.06 -2.97 12.30
N THR A 71 9.57 -1.75 12.44
CA THR A 71 9.42 -0.75 11.40
C THR A 71 10.18 -1.13 10.12
N ASP A 72 11.40 -1.69 10.26
CA ASP A 72 12.18 -2.20 9.13
C ASP A 72 11.49 -3.36 8.43
N MET A 73 10.87 -4.26 9.20
CA MET A 73 10.10 -5.37 8.65
C MET A 73 8.88 -4.88 7.87
N LEU A 74 8.12 -3.93 8.42
CA LEU A 74 6.99 -3.34 7.71
C LEU A 74 7.44 -2.59 6.45
N ALA A 75 8.55 -1.85 6.53
CA ALA A 75 9.10 -1.12 5.39
C ALA A 75 9.54 -2.05 4.25
N SER A 76 10.13 -3.21 4.59
CA SER A 76 10.57 -4.21 3.61
C SER A 76 9.44 -5.07 3.04
N SER A 77 8.25 -5.07 3.66
CA SER A 77 7.12 -5.92 3.27
C SER A 77 5.81 -5.11 3.07
N ILE A 78 5.92 -3.86 2.58
CA ILE A 78 4.74 -3.05 2.26
C ILE A 78 3.82 -3.80 1.29
N GLY A 79 2.51 -3.63 1.45
CA GLY A 79 1.52 -4.32 0.62
C GLY A 79 1.38 -5.83 0.89
N SER A 80 2.19 -6.42 1.77
CA SER A 80 2.10 -7.83 2.13
C SER A 80 1.20 -8.08 3.35
N LEU A 81 0.43 -9.17 3.29
CA LEU A 81 -0.40 -9.58 4.43
C LEU A 81 0.46 -10.07 5.60
N THR A 82 0.26 -9.47 6.75
CA THR A 82 0.94 -9.84 7.99
C THR A 82 0.02 -9.79 9.21
N ASN A 83 0.46 -10.38 10.30
CA ASN A 83 -0.23 -10.32 11.59
C ASN A 83 0.78 -10.36 12.74
N PRO A 84 0.38 -9.92 13.96
CA PRO A 84 1.29 -9.86 15.10
C PRO A 84 1.97 -11.19 15.44
N LEU A 85 1.29 -12.32 15.27
CA LEU A 85 1.88 -13.64 15.55
C LEU A 85 2.94 -14.00 14.51
N LYS A 86 2.67 -13.77 13.21
CA LYS A 86 3.65 -13.99 12.13
C LYS A 86 4.90 -13.15 12.37
N ILE A 87 4.74 -11.88 12.74
CA ILE A 87 5.85 -10.97 13.05
C ILE A 87 6.64 -11.47 14.27
N SER A 88 5.97 -11.84 15.36
CA SER A 88 6.59 -12.40 16.57
C SER A 88 7.43 -13.65 16.25
N ASN A 89 6.89 -14.57 15.46
CA ASN A 89 7.57 -15.78 15.02
C ASN A 89 8.80 -15.46 14.14
N THR A 90 8.67 -14.50 13.22
CA THR A 90 9.79 -14.05 12.39
C THR A 90 10.90 -13.42 13.23
N PHE A 91 10.57 -12.60 14.23
CA PHE A 91 11.56 -12.03 15.15
C PHE A 91 12.32 -13.10 15.91
N ALA A 92 11.60 -14.11 16.43
CA ALA A 92 12.22 -15.20 17.14
C ALA A 92 13.17 -16.04 16.25
N SER A 93 12.76 -16.32 15.00
CA SER A 93 13.50 -17.19 14.08
C SER A 93 14.67 -16.51 13.36
N THR A 94 14.52 -15.24 12.97
CA THR A 94 15.50 -14.54 12.12
C THR A 94 16.40 -13.58 12.88
N LYS A 95 15.90 -12.99 13.98
CA LYS A 95 16.60 -11.96 14.76
C LYS A 95 16.98 -12.41 16.17
N ASN A 96 16.53 -13.61 16.59
CA ASN A 96 16.66 -14.12 17.96
C ASN A 96 16.08 -13.14 19.02
N ILE A 97 15.06 -12.37 18.63
CA ILE A 97 14.35 -11.42 19.49
C ILE A 97 13.03 -12.04 19.93
N LYS A 98 12.82 -12.20 21.24
CA LYS A 98 11.59 -12.75 21.81
C LYS A 98 10.63 -11.63 22.20
N VAL A 99 9.62 -11.38 21.37
CA VAL A 99 8.56 -10.40 21.60
C VAL A 99 7.21 -11.06 21.44
N SER A 100 6.30 -10.84 22.39
CA SER A 100 4.95 -11.41 22.30
C SER A 100 4.12 -10.76 21.19
N ALA A 101 3.16 -11.52 20.63
CA ALA A 101 2.21 -10.99 19.66
C ALA A 101 1.42 -9.77 20.20
N ASN A 102 1.12 -9.75 21.50
CA ASN A 102 0.45 -8.62 22.15
C ASN A 102 1.34 -7.36 22.16
N THR A 103 2.63 -7.52 22.41
CA THR A 103 3.59 -6.39 22.35
C THR A 103 3.71 -5.87 20.91
N ILE A 104 3.80 -6.77 19.91
CA ILE A 104 3.78 -6.38 18.51
C ILE A 104 2.50 -5.62 18.16
N SER A 105 1.33 -6.08 18.63
CA SER A 105 0.06 -5.36 18.39
C SER A 105 0.08 -3.94 18.96
N LYS A 106 0.67 -3.74 20.15
CA LYS A 106 0.84 -2.40 20.74
C LYS A 106 1.78 -1.53 19.92
N TYR A 107 2.92 -2.08 19.48
CA TYR A 107 3.86 -1.33 18.65
C TYR A 107 3.25 -0.94 17.31
N LEU A 108 2.46 -1.82 16.69
CA LEU A 108 1.71 -1.49 15.48
C LEU A 108 0.72 -0.34 15.72
N SER A 109 0.01 -0.30 16.87
CA SER A 109 -0.86 0.84 17.17
C SER A 109 -0.07 2.14 17.35
N TYR A 110 1.10 2.11 18.00
CA TYR A 110 1.93 3.31 18.17
C TYR A 110 2.45 3.88 16.84
N LEU A 111 2.80 2.99 15.89
CA LEU A 111 3.19 3.42 14.53
C LEU A 111 2.00 4.04 13.78
N GLN A 112 0.79 3.53 13.99
CA GLN A 112 -0.44 4.09 13.41
C GLN A 112 -0.81 5.43 14.06
N ASP A 113 -0.74 5.54 15.40
CA ASP A 113 -1.04 6.77 16.15
C ASP A 113 -0.06 7.91 15.82
N ALA A 114 1.15 7.56 15.38
CA ALA A 114 2.15 8.50 14.89
C ALA A 114 2.00 8.83 13.39
N PHE A 115 0.96 8.31 12.71
CA PHE A 115 0.74 8.48 11.28
C PHE A 115 1.94 8.05 10.42
N LEU A 116 2.72 7.08 10.89
CA LEU A 116 3.83 6.53 10.12
C LEU A 116 3.34 5.44 9.16
N VAL A 117 2.39 4.62 9.62
CA VAL A 117 1.73 3.59 8.81
C VAL A 117 0.22 3.61 9.01
N GLU A 118 -0.50 3.19 8.00
CA GLU A 118 -1.93 2.88 8.08
C GLU A 118 -2.19 1.39 7.88
N LYS A 119 -3.19 0.88 8.60
CA LYS A 119 -3.62 -0.52 8.50
C LYS A 119 -4.82 -0.64 7.57
N SER A 120 -4.72 -1.53 6.58
CA SER A 120 -5.85 -1.96 5.74
C SER A 120 -6.26 -3.39 6.12
N VAL A 121 -7.48 -3.54 6.59
CA VAL A 121 -8.03 -4.85 6.98
C VAL A 121 -8.58 -5.59 5.76
N ARG A 122 -8.79 -6.89 5.88
CA ARG A 122 -9.41 -7.67 4.82
C ARG A 122 -10.93 -7.59 4.88
N TYR A 123 -11.55 -7.54 3.72
CA TYR A 123 -12.99 -7.63 3.54
C TYR A 123 -13.33 -8.84 2.66
N ASP A 124 -14.06 -9.81 3.22
CA ASP A 124 -14.62 -10.93 2.48
C ASP A 124 -15.78 -10.42 1.63
N ILE A 125 -15.55 -10.33 0.31
CA ILE A 125 -16.49 -9.73 -0.64
C ILE A 125 -17.78 -10.57 -0.73
N LYS A 126 -17.66 -11.90 -0.74
CA LYS A 126 -18.81 -12.81 -0.81
C LYS A 126 -19.53 -12.93 0.53
N GLY A 127 -18.78 -13.08 1.61
CA GLY A 127 -19.34 -13.18 2.97
C GLY A 127 -19.78 -11.87 3.59
N LYS A 128 -19.46 -10.73 2.95
CA LYS A 128 -19.79 -9.37 3.40
C LYS A 128 -19.37 -9.09 4.85
N LYS A 129 -18.17 -9.53 5.23
CA LYS A 129 -17.66 -9.40 6.60
C LYS A 129 -16.20 -8.96 6.63
N TYR A 130 -15.83 -8.25 7.67
CA TYR A 130 -14.45 -7.85 7.91
C TYR A 130 -13.65 -8.98 8.55
N ILE A 131 -12.38 -9.07 8.14
CA ILE A 131 -11.39 -10.01 8.68
C ILE A 131 -10.20 -9.17 9.17
N ASN A 132 -10.11 -8.95 10.47
CA ASN A 132 -9.15 -8.03 11.07
C ASN A 132 -7.68 -8.47 10.96
N THR A 133 -7.44 -9.75 10.68
CA THR A 133 -6.09 -10.31 10.63
C THR A 133 -6.04 -11.56 9.73
N PRO A 134 -5.00 -11.74 8.90
CA PRO A 134 -3.91 -10.78 8.65
C PRO A 134 -4.41 -9.50 7.95
N ALA A 135 -3.59 -8.45 7.99
CA ALA A 135 -3.86 -7.15 7.38
C ALA A 135 -2.64 -6.68 6.56
N LYS A 136 -2.82 -5.71 5.68
CA LYS A 136 -1.72 -4.97 5.04
C LYS A 136 -1.42 -3.70 5.82
N TYR A 137 -0.17 -3.23 5.71
CA TYR A 137 0.27 -1.96 6.27
C TYR A 137 0.93 -1.14 5.17
N TYR A 138 0.52 0.12 5.06
CA TYR A 138 1.02 1.08 4.08
C TYR A 138 1.69 2.25 4.80
N PHE A 139 2.83 2.70 4.30
CA PHE A 139 3.47 3.89 4.82
C PHE A 139 2.77 5.15 4.32
N VAL A 140 2.55 6.11 5.21
CA VAL A 140 1.94 7.40 4.86
C VAL A 140 2.87 8.22 3.94
N ASP A 141 4.19 8.07 4.11
CA ASP A 141 5.18 8.68 3.23
C ASP A 141 6.26 7.68 2.80
N LEU A 142 6.50 7.59 1.49
CA LEU A 142 7.47 6.67 0.91
C LEU A 142 8.92 7.07 1.19
N GLY A 143 9.22 8.36 1.33
CA GLY A 143 10.55 8.85 1.67
C GLY A 143 10.96 8.39 3.07
N LEU A 144 10.03 8.41 4.03
CA LEU A 144 10.26 7.88 5.38
C LEU A 144 10.44 6.35 5.37
N ARG A 145 9.63 5.63 4.56
CA ARG A 145 9.80 4.19 4.35
C ARG A 145 11.17 3.87 3.78
N ASN A 146 11.59 4.57 2.74
CA ASN A 146 12.85 4.33 2.05
C ASN A 146 14.07 4.69 2.92
N ALA A 147 13.96 5.72 3.76
CA ALA A 147 14.98 6.08 4.73
C ALA A 147 15.30 4.93 5.69
N ARG A 148 14.28 4.15 6.12
CA ARG A 148 14.49 2.95 6.94
C ARG A 148 15.26 1.85 6.22
N LEU A 149 15.10 1.73 4.93
CA LEU A 149 15.77 0.72 4.09
C LEU A 149 17.05 1.24 3.43
N SER A 150 17.58 2.38 3.89
CA SER A 150 18.74 3.05 3.31
C SER A 150 18.62 3.21 1.79
N PHE A 151 17.40 3.42 1.29
CA PHE A 151 17.05 3.61 -0.13
C PHE A 151 17.48 2.45 -1.05
N ARG A 152 17.59 1.22 -0.52
CA ARG A 152 18.10 0.04 -1.26
C ARG A 152 17.03 -0.85 -1.87
N GLN A 153 15.79 -0.82 -1.34
CA GLN A 153 14.68 -1.67 -1.81
C GLN A 153 13.65 -0.82 -2.54
N GLN A 154 13.55 -1.03 -3.84
CA GLN A 154 12.58 -0.36 -4.71
C GLN A 154 11.75 -1.39 -5.47
N GLU A 155 10.77 -1.96 -4.80
CA GLU A 155 9.79 -2.85 -5.41
C GLU A 155 8.62 -2.00 -5.92
N TYR A 156 8.77 -1.47 -7.15
CA TYR A 156 7.83 -0.50 -7.73
C TYR A 156 6.37 -0.97 -7.75
N THR A 157 6.11 -2.27 -7.81
CA THR A 157 4.76 -2.82 -7.72
C THR A 157 4.11 -2.48 -6.38
N HIS A 158 4.79 -2.78 -5.27
CA HIS A 158 4.27 -2.49 -3.93
C HIS A 158 4.32 -0.99 -3.59
N ILE A 159 5.30 -0.26 -4.14
CA ILE A 159 5.37 1.20 -4.01
C ILE A 159 4.16 1.84 -4.69
N MET A 160 3.81 1.43 -5.91
CA MET A 160 2.64 1.92 -6.62
C MET A 160 1.35 1.60 -5.85
N GLU A 161 1.22 0.38 -5.34
CA GLU A 161 0.09 -0.03 -4.49
C GLU A 161 -0.04 0.90 -3.27
N ASN A 162 1.08 1.19 -2.59
CA ASN A 162 1.09 2.12 -1.45
C ASN A 162 0.66 3.55 -1.84
N VAL A 163 1.11 4.06 -2.99
CA VAL A 163 0.70 5.40 -3.48
C VAL A 163 -0.79 5.43 -3.78
N ILE A 164 -1.32 4.40 -4.46
CA ILE A 164 -2.76 4.30 -4.76
C ILE A 164 -3.56 4.26 -3.45
N TYR A 165 -3.13 3.48 -2.47
CA TYR A 165 -3.74 3.43 -1.14
C TYR A 165 -3.81 4.82 -0.51
N ASN A 166 -2.68 5.52 -0.43
CA ASN A 166 -2.58 6.84 0.17
C ASN A 166 -3.48 7.86 -0.54
N GLU A 167 -3.51 7.83 -1.87
CA GLU A 167 -4.36 8.71 -2.68
C GLU A 167 -5.86 8.45 -2.43
N LEU A 168 -6.28 7.19 -2.34
CA LEU A 168 -7.65 6.81 -2.03
C LEU A 168 -8.04 7.28 -0.61
N ARG A 169 -7.15 7.12 0.36
CA ARG A 169 -7.36 7.59 1.74
C ARG A 169 -7.50 9.11 1.81
N LEU A 170 -6.62 9.83 1.11
CA LEU A 170 -6.66 11.30 1.03
C LEU A 170 -7.99 11.80 0.45
N ARG A 171 -8.52 11.10 -0.55
CA ARG A 171 -9.84 11.40 -1.15
C ARG A 171 -11.03 11.03 -0.25
N GLY A 172 -10.78 10.58 0.99
CA GLY A 172 -11.80 10.28 2.00
C GLY A 172 -12.43 8.90 1.89
N TYR A 173 -11.90 8.03 1.04
CA TYR A 173 -12.41 6.66 0.94
C TYR A 173 -11.99 5.79 2.13
N SER A 174 -12.88 4.89 2.53
CA SER A 174 -12.52 3.70 3.31
C SER A 174 -11.93 2.67 2.35
N VAL A 175 -10.75 2.13 2.69
CA VAL A 175 -9.98 1.24 1.81
C VAL A 175 -9.61 -0.04 2.54
N ASP A 176 -10.10 -1.16 2.04
CA ASP A 176 -9.89 -2.50 2.58
C ASP A 176 -9.26 -3.40 1.53
N VAL A 177 -8.59 -4.48 1.95
CA VAL A 177 -8.10 -5.54 1.05
C VAL A 177 -9.24 -6.51 0.74
N GLY A 178 -9.59 -6.69 -0.53
CA GLY A 178 -10.64 -7.62 -0.93
C GLY A 178 -10.17 -9.08 -0.88
N VAL A 179 -11.02 -9.95 -0.36
CA VAL A 179 -10.78 -11.39 -0.35
C VAL A 179 -11.98 -12.11 -0.94
N ILE A 180 -11.72 -13.07 -1.84
CA ILE A 180 -12.72 -13.91 -2.47
C ILE A 180 -12.32 -15.36 -2.26
N GLU A 181 -13.10 -16.10 -1.47
CA GLU A 181 -12.92 -17.55 -1.34
C GLU A 181 -13.72 -18.26 -2.43
N ASN A 182 -13.03 -18.96 -3.32
CA ASN A 182 -13.63 -19.86 -4.30
C ASN A 182 -13.42 -21.30 -3.83
N VAL A 183 -14.51 -22.03 -3.72
CA VAL A 183 -14.48 -23.47 -3.46
C VAL A 183 -14.71 -24.18 -4.79
N GLY A 184 -13.67 -24.82 -5.30
CA GLY A 184 -13.72 -25.65 -6.50
C GLY A 184 -13.51 -27.12 -6.17
N LYS A 185 -13.67 -27.98 -7.17
CA LYS A 185 -13.27 -29.41 -7.10
C LYS A 185 -12.14 -29.60 -8.10
N GLU A 186 -10.99 -30.08 -7.65
CA GLU A 186 -9.93 -30.60 -8.51
C GLU A 186 -9.73 -32.09 -8.15
N ASP A 187 -9.75 -32.96 -9.15
CA ASP A 187 -9.59 -34.42 -8.99
C ASP A 187 -10.54 -35.05 -7.93
N GLY A 188 -11.75 -34.51 -7.81
CA GLY A 188 -12.75 -35.00 -6.84
C GLY A 188 -12.58 -34.48 -5.42
N ALA A 189 -11.48 -33.80 -5.10
CA ALA A 189 -11.23 -33.13 -3.81
C ALA A 189 -11.69 -31.66 -3.82
N SER A 190 -12.26 -31.19 -2.69
CA SER A 190 -12.64 -29.79 -2.54
C SER A 190 -11.37 -28.95 -2.36
N VAL A 191 -11.07 -28.08 -3.32
CA VAL A 191 -9.94 -27.13 -3.26
C VAL A 191 -10.48 -25.74 -2.98
N ARG A 192 -9.94 -25.10 -1.93
CA ARG A 192 -10.21 -23.69 -1.64
C ARG A 192 -9.11 -22.83 -2.27
N LYS A 193 -9.49 -21.96 -3.21
CA LYS A 193 -8.62 -20.95 -3.79
C LYS A 193 -9.05 -19.59 -3.30
N THR A 194 -8.13 -18.88 -2.69
CA THR A 194 -8.33 -17.48 -2.25
C THR A 194 -7.77 -16.55 -3.30
N LEU A 195 -8.61 -15.66 -3.82
CA LEU A 195 -8.19 -14.56 -4.68
C LEU A 195 -8.20 -13.26 -3.87
N GLU A 196 -7.23 -12.39 -4.15
CA GLU A 196 -7.11 -11.07 -3.54
C GLU A 196 -7.50 -9.99 -4.54
N VAL A 197 -8.19 -8.97 -4.07
CA VAL A 197 -8.40 -7.69 -4.75
C VAL A 197 -7.66 -6.66 -3.92
N ASP A 198 -6.75 -5.92 -4.53
CA ASP A 198 -5.87 -5.01 -3.79
C ASP A 198 -6.68 -4.02 -2.94
N PHE A 199 -7.76 -3.45 -3.51
CA PHE A 199 -8.58 -2.49 -2.79
C PHE A 199 -10.07 -2.69 -3.01
N VAL A 200 -10.81 -2.77 -1.91
CA VAL A 200 -12.26 -2.55 -1.83
C VAL A 200 -12.45 -1.14 -1.27
N VAL A 201 -12.97 -0.25 -2.08
CA VAL A 201 -13.01 1.19 -1.82
C VAL A 201 -14.46 1.63 -1.61
N ASN A 202 -14.76 2.27 -0.49
CA ASN A 202 -16.12 2.69 -0.15
C ASN A 202 -16.16 4.17 0.24
N LEU A 203 -17.20 4.88 -0.26
CA LEU A 203 -17.54 6.23 0.16
C LEU A 203 -19.06 6.42 0.05
N GLY A 204 -19.76 6.51 1.19
CA GLY A 204 -21.20 6.55 1.22
C GLY A 204 -21.81 5.30 0.55
N ASN A 205 -22.60 5.49 -0.50
CA ASN A 205 -23.23 4.42 -1.26
C ASN A 205 -22.37 3.90 -2.43
N TYR A 206 -21.19 4.47 -2.66
CA TYR A 206 -20.30 4.08 -3.73
C TYR A 206 -19.34 3.00 -3.26
N ARG A 207 -19.15 1.99 -4.10
CA ARG A 207 -18.15 0.94 -3.93
C ARG A 207 -17.41 0.72 -5.24
N TYR A 208 -16.10 0.50 -5.11
CA TYR A 208 -15.22 0.19 -6.23
C TYR A 208 -14.32 -0.97 -5.84
N TYR A 209 -13.96 -1.80 -6.82
CA TYR A 209 -12.95 -2.84 -6.70
C TYR A 209 -11.78 -2.45 -7.58
N ILE A 210 -10.61 -2.28 -6.98
CA ILE A 210 -9.45 -1.75 -7.69
C ILE A 210 -8.30 -2.75 -7.57
N GLN A 211 -7.68 -3.05 -8.72
CA GLN A 211 -6.44 -3.82 -8.83
C GLN A 211 -5.32 -2.89 -9.28
N SER A 212 -4.14 -3.03 -8.67
CA SER A 212 -2.93 -2.29 -9.01
C SER A 212 -2.00 -3.18 -9.82
N ALA A 213 -1.74 -2.85 -11.07
CA ALA A 213 -0.81 -3.57 -11.94
C ALA A 213 0.28 -2.64 -12.42
N TYR A 214 1.54 -2.87 -12.00
CA TYR A 214 2.64 -1.99 -12.40
C TYR A 214 2.82 -1.98 -13.93
N ASN A 215 2.78 -3.16 -14.56
CA ASN A 215 2.73 -3.31 -16.01
C ASN A 215 1.95 -4.56 -16.41
N ILE A 216 1.41 -4.57 -17.62
CA ILE A 216 0.69 -5.71 -18.21
C ILE A 216 1.33 -6.02 -19.56
N PRO A 217 2.47 -6.75 -19.60
CA PRO A 217 3.23 -6.97 -20.83
C PRO A 217 2.62 -8.03 -21.75
N SER A 218 1.69 -8.87 -21.25
CA SER A 218 1.11 -9.95 -22.03
C SER A 218 -0.37 -10.19 -21.72
N GLN A 219 -1.04 -10.92 -22.59
CA GLN A 219 -2.43 -11.32 -22.41
C GLN A 219 -2.61 -12.24 -21.17
N GLU A 220 -1.65 -13.12 -20.89
CA GLU A 220 -1.67 -13.97 -19.70
C GLU A 220 -1.63 -13.15 -18.44
N LYS A 221 -0.82 -12.09 -18.40
CA LYS A 221 -0.76 -11.17 -17.27
C LYS A 221 -2.08 -10.41 -17.10
N MET A 222 -2.71 -9.98 -18.19
CA MET A 222 -4.04 -9.39 -18.16
C MET A 222 -5.08 -10.34 -17.55
N ILE A 223 -5.09 -11.60 -17.98
CA ILE A 223 -5.99 -12.61 -17.45
C ILE A 223 -5.78 -12.80 -15.94
N GLN A 224 -4.55 -12.79 -15.47
CA GLN A 224 -4.23 -12.90 -14.05
C GLN A 224 -4.76 -11.69 -13.26
N GLU A 225 -4.49 -10.46 -13.72
CA GLU A 225 -4.89 -9.23 -13.03
C GLU A 225 -6.40 -9.07 -12.94
N GLN A 226 -7.15 -9.49 -13.96
CA GLN A 226 -8.60 -9.37 -13.96
C GLN A 226 -9.33 -10.55 -13.27
N ALA A 227 -8.65 -11.67 -12.99
CA ALA A 227 -9.27 -12.89 -12.48
C ALA A 227 -10.03 -12.69 -11.16
N SER A 228 -9.45 -11.94 -10.23
CA SER A 228 -10.09 -11.59 -8.95
C SER A 228 -11.34 -10.74 -9.17
N LEU A 229 -11.26 -9.73 -10.01
CA LEU A 229 -12.37 -8.81 -10.31
C LEU A 229 -13.53 -9.53 -11.02
N LEU A 230 -13.23 -10.41 -11.96
CA LEU A 230 -14.24 -11.22 -12.67
C LEU A 230 -14.93 -12.25 -11.77
N SER A 231 -14.31 -12.64 -10.66
CA SER A 231 -14.92 -13.53 -9.67
C SER A 231 -15.95 -12.85 -8.76
N ILE A 232 -16.14 -11.52 -8.90
CA ILE A 232 -17.12 -10.74 -8.13
C ILE A 232 -18.41 -10.62 -8.94
N ASN A 233 -19.50 -11.16 -8.40
CA ASN A 233 -20.82 -11.21 -9.06
C ASN A 233 -21.75 -10.07 -8.59
N ASP A 234 -21.24 -8.83 -8.58
CA ASP A 234 -22.05 -7.66 -8.34
C ASP A 234 -21.82 -6.57 -9.42
N SER A 235 -22.63 -5.52 -9.39
CA SER A 235 -22.63 -4.44 -10.38
C SER A 235 -21.71 -3.26 -10.02
N PHE A 236 -20.96 -3.33 -8.94
CA PHE A 236 -20.04 -2.27 -8.59
C PHE A 236 -18.87 -2.19 -9.57
N ARG A 237 -18.37 -0.98 -9.77
CA ARG A 237 -17.34 -0.72 -10.77
C ARG A 237 -16.04 -1.43 -10.42
N LYS A 238 -15.45 -2.06 -11.41
CA LYS A 238 -14.17 -2.79 -11.36
C LYS A 238 -13.15 -2.01 -12.16
N ILE A 239 -11.97 -1.78 -11.58
CA ILE A 239 -10.94 -0.90 -12.13
C ILE A 239 -9.59 -1.62 -12.04
N ILE A 240 -8.79 -1.51 -13.09
CA ILE A 240 -7.36 -1.88 -13.06
C ILE A 240 -6.56 -0.61 -13.33
N ILE A 241 -5.71 -0.21 -12.38
CA ILE A 241 -4.80 0.91 -12.53
C ILE A 241 -3.45 0.38 -12.99
N VAL A 242 -2.93 0.93 -14.10
CA VAL A 242 -1.70 0.46 -14.75
C VAL A 242 -0.70 1.60 -14.88
N ASN A 243 0.58 1.35 -14.52
CA ASN A 243 1.66 2.32 -14.75
C ASN A 243 2.21 2.20 -16.18
N GLN A 244 1.32 2.38 -17.15
CA GLN A 244 1.64 2.40 -18.57
C GLN A 244 0.83 3.50 -19.26
N PRO A 245 1.36 4.13 -20.32
CA PRO A 245 0.62 5.09 -21.11
C PRO A 245 -0.45 4.37 -21.95
N ILE A 246 -1.63 4.20 -21.37
CA ILE A 246 -2.79 3.63 -22.05
C ILE A 246 -3.89 4.68 -22.18
N MET A 247 -4.73 4.53 -23.20
CA MET A 247 -5.98 5.27 -23.26
C MET A 247 -6.95 4.66 -22.24
N SER A 248 -7.37 5.48 -21.27
CA SER A 248 -8.31 5.02 -20.24
C SER A 248 -9.67 4.69 -20.86
N GLY A 249 -10.22 3.53 -20.52
CA GLY A 249 -11.49 3.07 -21.07
C GLY A 249 -11.86 1.66 -20.59
N TYR A 250 -13.07 1.21 -20.95
CA TYR A 250 -13.53 -0.12 -20.58
C TYR A 250 -12.99 -1.18 -21.54
N ASN A 251 -12.54 -2.29 -20.98
CA ASN A 251 -12.22 -3.48 -21.76
C ASN A 251 -13.48 -4.29 -22.10
N GLU A 252 -13.31 -5.38 -22.86
CA GLU A 252 -14.40 -6.27 -23.30
C GLU A 252 -15.15 -6.92 -22.12
N GLN A 253 -14.54 -7.05 -20.95
CA GLN A 253 -15.11 -7.61 -19.73
C GLN A 253 -15.81 -6.54 -18.86
N GLY A 254 -15.89 -5.27 -19.31
CA GLY A 254 -16.51 -4.18 -18.57
C GLY A 254 -15.67 -3.68 -17.38
N ILE A 255 -14.37 -3.98 -17.36
CA ILE A 255 -13.43 -3.46 -16.36
C ILE A 255 -12.83 -2.15 -16.89
N LEU A 256 -12.87 -1.10 -16.08
CA LEU A 256 -12.22 0.17 -16.43
C LEU A 256 -10.70 0.02 -16.33
N MET A 257 -10.03 0.14 -17.47
CA MET A 257 -8.57 0.27 -17.53
C MET A 257 -8.20 1.74 -17.36
N LEU A 258 -7.35 2.06 -16.42
CA LEU A 258 -7.00 3.43 -16.09
C LEU A 258 -5.47 3.56 -15.99
N SER A 259 -4.88 4.56 -16.66
CA SER A 259 -3.47 4.85 -16.46
C SER A 259 -3.24 5.42 -15.05
N LEU A 260 -2.07 5.13 -14.46
CA LEU A 260 -1.70 5.70 -13.17
C LEU A 260 -1.70 7.24 -13.22
N GLN A 261 -1.26 7.81 -14.35
CA GLN A 261 -1.28 9.25 -14.55
C GLN A 261 -2.70 9.81 -14.49
N ASP A 262 -3.66 9.19 -15.18
CA ASP A 262 -5.06 9.62 -15.12
C ASP A 262 -5.62 9.47 -13.70
N PHE A 263 -5.32 8.38 -13.02
CA PHE A 263 -5.76 8.17 -11.64
C PHE A 263 -5.24 9.26 -10.68
N LEU A 264 -3.96 9.63 -10.80
CA LEU A 264 -3.33 10.60 -9.88
C LEU A 264 -3.69 12.06 -10.22
N MET A 265 -3.82 12.38 -11.52
CA MET A 265 -3.98 13.76 -11.99
C MET A 265 -5.42 14.13 -12.36
N ASN A 266 -6.25 13.16 -12.69
CA ASN A 266 -7.63 13.37 -13.16
C ASN A 266 -8.60 12.48 -12.37
N PRO A 267 -8.84 12.77 -11.08
CA PRO A 267 -9.64 11.91 -10.21
C PRO A 267 -11.07 11.65 -10.72
N GLU A 268 -11.65 12.59 -11.46
CA GLU A 268 -12.98 12.48 -12.05
C GLU A 268 -13.09 11.37 -13.12
N LYS A 269 -11.99 10.97 -13.75
CA LYS A 269 -11.97 9.84 -14.69
C LYS A 269 -12.09 8.48 -14.01
N ALA A 270 -11.61 8.39 -12.79
CA ALA A 270 -11.53 7.13 -12.03
C ALA A 270 -12.79 6.87 -11.23
N LEU A 271 -13.15 7.81 -10.41
CA LEU A 271 -14.15 7.68 -9.36
C LEU A 271 -15.12 8.86 -9.50
N ASN A 272 -16.39 8.56 -9.66
CA ASN A 272 -17.41 9.62 -9.69
C ASN A 272 -17.48 10.26 -8.29
N PHE A 273 -17.29 11.56 -8.23
CA PHE A 273 -17.58 12.38 -7.06
C PHE A 273 -19.04 12.84 -7.12
#